data_5622593b406ea68df109ff5a1850cbb2
#
_entry.id   5622593b406ea68df109ff5a1850cbb2
#
_cell.length_a   1.000
_cell.length_b   1.000
_cell.length_c   1.000
_cell.angle_alpha   90.00
_cell.angle_beta   90.00
_cell.angle_gamma   90.00
#
_symmetry.space_group_name_H-M   'P 1'
#
loop_
_entity.id
_entity.type
_entity.pdbx_description
1 polymer ?
#
loop_
_entity_poly.entity_id
_entity_poly.type
_entity_poly.pdbx_seq_one_letter_code
_entity_poly.pdbx_strand_id
1 'polypeptide(L)'
;MQTTKSIGKVIAGAMLSLTVAIIGGQVVQGSENPVSLVKTTCVGSGPGRWRPDSEDVAIGRAVYKSLMNLSPSNGSAAVTCRIRPENSEPKFQTLQLEFGMLDRDTTSPPNTVNIYLDGRQVATRTVTAAQTASLLFNVVGVSNVSIETICSSSSEYCSRVYFFKASLERIPKPQRLNTSEPQRLNVPAPPPVRR
;
A
#
# COMPACT_ATOMS: atom_id res chain seq x y z
N MET A 1 -47.59 -46.25 -14.34
CA MET A 1 -48.56 -46.14 -15.47
C MET A 1 -48.65 -44.70 -15.94
N GLN A 2 -48.48 -44.57 -17.20
CA GLN A 2 -48.69 -43.46 -18.15
C GLN A 2 -47.55 -42.49 -18.38
N THR A 3 -46.88 -42.77 -19.47
CA THR A 3 -46.10 -41.95 -20.39
C THR A 3 -46.97 -40.84 -21.04
N THR A 4 -46.38 -39.66 -21.17
CA THR A 4 -46.73 -38.77 -22.29
C THR A 4 -45.50 -38.10 -22.87
N LYS A 5 -45.17 -38.48 -24.10
CA LYS A 5 -44.23 -37.80 -25.02
C LYS A 5 -44.86 -36.49 -25.47
N SER A 6 -44.11 -35.39 -25.53
CA SER A 6 -44.41 -34.27 -26.39
C SER A 6 -43.15 -33.84 -27.15
N ILE A 7 -43.29 -33.90 -28.46
CA ILE A 7 -42.36 -33.47 -29.51
C ILE A 7 -42.62 -32.00 -29.77
N GLY A 8 -41.58 -31.14 -29.77
CA GLY A 8 -41.82 -29.74 -30.10
C GLY A 8 -40.55 -29.01 -30.58
N LYS A 9 -40.35 -29.04 -31.88
CA LYS A 9 -39.75 -28.01 -32.76
C LYS A 9 -38.41 -27.36 -32.41
N VAL A 10 -37.43 -27.78 -33.20
CA VAL A 10 -36.17 -27.07 -33.48
C VAL A 10 -36.45 -25.78 -34.25
N ILE A 11 -36.07 -24.66 -33.72
CA ILE A 11 -35.97 -23.39 -34.45
C ILE A 11 -34.45 -23.07 -34.52
N ALA A 12 -33.91 -23.23 -35.73
CA ALA A 12 -32.56 -22.82 -36.09
C ALA A 12 -32.57 -21.28 -36.24
N GLY A 13 -32.08 -20.58 -35.24
CA GLY A 13 -31.80 -19.14 -35.29
C GLY A 13 -30.30 -18.92 -35.55
N ALA A 14 -29.95 -18.47 -36.76
CA ALA A 14 -28.60 -18.03 -37.10
C ALA A 14 -28.32 -16.74 -36.34
N MET A 15 -27.48 -16.81 -35.31
CA MET A 15 -26.94 -15.62 -34.64
C MET A 15 -25.67 -15.18 -35.36
N LEU A 16 -25.78 -14.02 -36.03
CA LEU A 16 -24.64 -13.24 -36.51
C LEU A 16 -23.90 -12.69 -35.29
N SER A 17 -22.80 -13.31 -34.91
CA SER A 17 -21.92 -12.79 -33.86
C SER A 17 -21.04 -11.68 -34.43
N LEU A 18 -21.41 -10.44 -34.11
CA LEU A 18 -20.56 -9.25 -34.30
C LEU A 18 -19.45 -9.30 -33.24
N THR A 19 -18.27 -9.78 -33.60
CA THR A 19 -17.08 -9.69 -32.73
C THR A 19 -16.52 -8.26 -32.79
N VAL A 20 -16.89 -7.43 -31.80
CA VAL A 20 -16.22 -6.16 -31.53
C VAL A 20 -14.87 -6.49 -30.88
N ALA A 21 -13.78 -6.40 -31.62
CA ALA A 21 -12.45 -6.47 -31.06
C ALA A 21 -12.17 -5.16 -30.28
N ILE A 22 -12.39 -5.21 -28.97
CA ILE A 22 -11.92 -4.16 -28.06
C ILE A 22 -10.41 -4.34 -27.93
N ILE A 23 -9.63 -3.53 -28.68
CA ILE A 23 -8.19 -3.40 -28.45
C ILE A 23 -8.04 -2.63 -27.12
N GLY A 24 -8.15 -3.35 -26.02
CA GLY A 24 -7.80 -2.86 -24.70
C GLY A 24 -6.31 -2.66 -24.62
N GLY A 25 -5.83 -1.44 -24.87
CA GLY A 25 -4.46 -1.07 -24.55
C GLY A 25 -4.24 -1.28 -23.05
N GLN A 26 -3.56 -2.35 -22.68
CA GLN A 26 -3.06 -2.54 -21.32
C GLN A 26 -2.00 -1.48 -21.08
N VAL A 27 -2.37 -0.45 -20.31
CA VAL A 27 -1.39 0.48 -19.72
C VAL A 27 -0.63 -0.34 -18.69
N VAL A 28 0.55 -0.84 -19.06
CA VAL A 28 1.51 -1.41 -18.10
C VAL A 28 1.98 -0.23 -17.24
N GLN A 29 1.32 -0.03 -16.11
CA GLN A 29 1.82 0.85 -15.08
C GLN A 29 3.09 0.20 -14.52
N GLY A 30 4.24 0.73 -14.90
CA GLY A 30 5.52 0.40 -14.27
C GLY A 30 5.46 0.83 -12.80
N SER A 31 5.04 -0.08 -11.93
CA SER A 31 5.05 0.12 -10.48
C SER A 31 6.51 0.16 -10.05
N GLU A 32 7.05 1.35 -9.77
CA GLU A 32 8.32 1.45 -9.06
C GLU A 32 8.15 0.78 -7.69
N ASN A 33 9.13 -0.04 -7.28
CA ASN A 33 9.08 -0.76 -6.00
C ASN A 33 8.81 0.19 -4.83
N PRO A 34 7.91 -0.19 -3.90
CA PRO A 34 7.63 0.61 -2.71
C PRO A 34 8.91 0.82 -1.87
N VAL A 35 9.02 1.96 -1.24
CA VAL A 35 10.14 2.32 -0.36
C VAL A 35 9.71 2.08 1.09
N SER A 36 10.52 1.36 1.85
CA SER A 36 10.25 1.20 3.29
C SER A 36 10.43 2.54 4.02
N LEU A 37 9.46 2.89 4.88
CA LEU A 37 9.50 4.11 5.69
C LEU A 37 10.77 4.19 6.55
N VAL A 38 11.24 3.07 7.10
CA VAL A 38 12.45 3.02 7.94
C VAL A 38 13.76 3.28 7.17
N LYS A 39 13.70 3.30 5.83
CA LYS A 39 14.83 3.72 4.98
C LYS A 39 14.88 5.21 4.73
N THR A 40 13.90 5.97 5.21
CA THR A 40 13.93 7.43 5.18
C THR A 40 14.67 7.97 6.42
N THR A 41 14.80 9.28 6.55
CA THR A 41 15.43 9.86 7.74
C THR A 41 14.42 9.84 8.90
N CYS A 42 14.61 8.96 9.87
CA CYS A 42 13.75 8.79 11.03
C CYS A 42 14.48 9.12 12.33
N VAL A 43 13.77 9.78 13.25
CA VAL A 43 14.24 10.14 14.58
C VAL A 43 13.24 9.67 15.62
N GLY A 44 13.74 8.96 16.64
CA GLY A 44 12.90 8.59 17.79
C GLY A 44 12.58 9.79 18.65
N SER A 45 11.37 9.85 19.17
CA SER A 45 10.90 10.88 20.10
C SER A 45 10.07 10.23 21.21
N GLY A 46 9.91 10.95 22.32
CA GLY A 46 9.21 10.43 23.50
C GLY A 46 10.10 9.64 24.46
N PRO A 47 9.57 9.24 25.63
CA PRO A 47 10.33 8.56 26.70
C PRO A 47 10.65 7.09 26.40
N GLY A 48 9.84 6.43 25.59
CA GLY A 48 10.04 5.05 25.19
C GLY A 48 11.08 4.87 24.10
N ARG A 49 11.12 3.69 23.50
CA ARG A 49 12.15 3.32 22.51
C ARG A 49 11.51 3.00 21.17
N TRP A 50 12.09 3.56 20.12
CA TRP A 50 11.91 3.12 18.75
C TRP A 50 13.16 2.35 18.29
N ARG A 51 12.98 1.26 17.55
CA ARG A 51 14.08 0.50 16.94
C ARG A 51 13.71 0.06 15.53
N PRO A 52 14.53 0.34 14.52
CA PRO A 52 14.49 -0.40 13.27
C PRO A 52 15.03 -1.80 13.55
N ASP A 53 14.20 -2.81 13.48
CA ASP A 53 14.54 -4.18 13.84
C ASP A 53 13.87 -5.17 12.88
N SER A 54 14.66 -6.13 12.39
CA SER A 54 14.19 -7.12 11.42
C SER A 54 14.21 -8.49 12.07
N GLU A 55 13.14 -8.82 12.79
CA GLU A 55 12.93 -10.12 13.42
C GLU A 55 11.66 -10.79 12.94
N ASP A 56 11.59 -12.12 13.05
CA ASP A 56 10.36 -12.85 12.77
C ASP A 56 9.47 -12.86 14.01
N VAL A 57 8.23 -12.45 13.85
CA VAL A 57 7.25 -12.27 14.94
C VAL A 57 5.98 -13.04 14.66
N ALA A 58 5.39 -13.66 15.69
CA ALA A 58 4.10 -14.32 15.61
C ALA A 58 3.00 -13.40 16.14
N ILE A 59 2.02 -13.06 15.29
CA ILE A 59 0.87 -12.22 15.62
C ILE A 59 -0.37 -12.84 14.99
N GLY A 60 -1.40 -13.15 15.77
CA GLY A 60 -2.63 -13.76 15.29
C GLY A 60 -2.40 -15.14 14.65
N ARG A 61 -1.41 -15.90 15.14
CA ARG A 61 -0.99 -17.20 14.62
C ARG A 61 -0.39 -17.17 13.21
N ALA A 62 0.04 -15.99 12.74
CA ALA A 62 0.79 -15.82 11.51
C ALA A 62 2.18 -15.30 11.80
N VAL A 63 3.16 -15.67 10.97
CA VAL A 63 4.54 -15.19 11.10
C VAL A 63 4.73 -14.01 10.15
N TYR A 64 5.23 -12.91 10.69
CA TYR A 64 5.54 -11.70 9.96
C TYR A 64 7.00 -11.32 10.14
N LYS A 65 7.59 -10.70 9.13
CA LYS A 65 8.89 -10.05 9.22
C LYS A 65 8.71 -8.63 9.72
N SER A 66 9.11 -8.35 10.95
CA SER A 66 9.11 -7.00 11.51
C SER A 66 10.10 -6.11 10.77
N LEU A 67 9.77 -4.83 10.60
CA LEU A 67 10.63 -3.79 10.04
C LEU A 67 11.11 -2.83 11.14
N MET A 68 10.29 -2.63 12.16
CA MET A 68 10.57 -1.81 13.33
C MET A 68 9.62 -2.15 14.47
N ASN A 69 10.01 -1.73 15.67
CA ASN A 69 9.12 -1.79 16.83
C ASN A 69 9.15 -0.49 17.63
N LEU A 70 8.05 -0.21 18.33
CA LEU A 70 7.92 0.84 19.33
C LEU A 70 7.62 0.20 20.68
N SER A 71 8.40 0.59 21.70
CA SER A 71 8.28 0.12 23.08
C SER A 71 7.91 1.29 23.99
N PRO A 72 6.61 1.47 24.31
CA PRO A 72 6.17 2.59 25.12
C PRO A 72 6.50 2.44 26.61
N SER A 73 6.84 1.22 27.06
CA SER A 73 6.99 0.91 28.48
C SER A 73 5.68 1.22 29.25
N ASN A 74 5.70 2.10 30.23
CA ASN A 74 4.49 2.61 30.92
C ASN A 74 4.11 4.04 30.50
N GLY A 75 4.50 4.46 29.29
CA GLY A 75 4.26 5.81 28.77
C GLY A 75 3.99 5.78 27.28
N SER A 76 4.83 6.48 26.52
CA SER A 76 4.75 6.50 25.06
C SER A 76 6.11 6.33 24.39
N ALA A 77 6.10 5.85 23.16
CA ALA A 77 7.23 5.85 22.26
C ALA A 77 6.80 6.38 20.90
N ALA A 78 7.65 7.20 20.29
CA ALA A 78 7.32 7.77 18.98
C ALA A 78 8.53 7.78 18.06
N VAL A 79 8.26 7.76 16.76
CA VAL A 79 9.22 7.97 15.69
C VAL A 79 8.65 8.96 14.68
N THR A 80 9.46 9.89 14.24
CA THR A 80 9.12 10.82 13.17
C THR A 80 10.07 10.61 12.00
N CYS A 81 9.50 10.37 10.82
CA CYS A 81 10.22 10.09 9.59
C CYS A 81 9.96 11.20 8.57
N ARG A 82 11.02 11.79 8.02
CA ARG A 82 10.93 12.77 6.95
C ARG A 82 10.86 12.05 5.60
N ILE A 83 9.70 12.14 4.95
CA ILE A 83 9.45 11.50 3.65
C ILE A 83 9.62 12.46 2.47
N ARG A 84 9.61 13.77 2.73
CA ARG A 84 9.88 14.79 1.73
C ARG A 84 10.88 15.83 2.30
N PRO A 85 12.09 15.96 1.72
CA PRO A 85 13.00 17.05 2.04
C PRO A 85 12.38 18.42 1.72
N GLU A 86 12.82 19.46 2.43
CA GLU A 86 12.42 20.83 2.14
C GLU A 86 12.70 21.19 0.68
N ASN A 87 11.81 21.98 0.08
CA ASN A 87 11.90 22.46 -1.31
C ASN A 87 12.01 21.35 -2.37
N SER A 88 11.55 20.14 -2.07
CA SER A 88 11.51 19.04 -3.03
C SER A 88 10.09 18.71 -3.48
N GLU A 89 9.97 18.24 -4.71
CA GLU A 89 8.69 17.74 -5.22
C GLU A 89 8.20 16.52 -4.45
N PRO A 90 6.87 16.33 -4.32
CA PRO A 90 6.30 15.13 -3.73
C PRO A 90 6.77 13.87 -4.47
N LYS A 91 7.25 12.88 -3.73
CA LYS A 91 7.73 11.61 -4.30
C LYS A 91 6.79 10.44 -4.04
N PHE A 92 5.99 10.55 -2.98
CA PHE A 92 5.13 9.47 -2.52
C PHE A 92 3.67 9.88 -2.56
N GLN A 93 2.80 8.92 -2.89
CA GLN A 93 1.35 9.11 -2.91
C GLN A 93 0.66 8.41 -1.76
N THR A 94 1.11 7.21 -1.38
CA THR A 94 0.50 6.43 -0.31
C THR A 94 1.51 5.95 0.71
N LEU A 95 1.06 5.87 1.95
CA LEU A 95 1.73 5.19 3.05
C LEU A 95 0.83 4.06 3.53
N GLN A 96 1.33 2.84 3.51
CA GLN A 96 0.68 1.68 4.10
C GLN A 96 1.41 1.24 5.36
N LEU A 97 0.66 1.09 6.46
CA LEU A 97 1.15 0.59 7.73
C LEU A 97 0.37 -0.65 8.13
N GLU A 98 1.09 -1.71 8.54
CA GLU A 98 0.50 -2.88 9.19
C GLU A 98 1.32 -3.20 10.43
N PHE A 99 0.64 -3.40 11.55
CA PHE A 99 1.28 -3.55 12.85
C PHE A 99 0.43 -4.38 13.80
N GLY A 100 1.02 -4.82 14.90
CA GLY A 100 0.33 -5.59 15.92
C GLY A 100 1.20 -5.92 17.13
N MET A 101 0.62 -6.68 18.06
CA MET A 101 1.29 -7.19 19.27
C MET A 101 1.41 -8.70 19.22
N LEU A 102 2.49 -9.24 19.81
CA LEU A 102 2.80 -10.67 19.78
C LEU A 102 1.71 -11.50 20.43
N ASP A 103 1.57 -12.75 19.96
CA ASP A 103 0.63 -13.73 20.55
C ASP A 103 0.88 -13.98 22.03
N ARG A 104 2.15 -13.93 22.45
CA ARG A 104 2.59 -14.18 23.83
C ARG A 104 2.35 -13.02 24.80
N ASP A 105 2.00 -11.84 24.31
CA ASP A 105 1.85 -10.62 25.12
C ASP A 105 0.50 -10.52 25.83
N THR A 106 -0.07 -11.66 26.21
CA THR A 106 -1.45 -11.81 26.75
C THR A 106 -1.70 -11.05 28.05
N THR A 107 -0.66 -10.75 28.82
CA THR A 107 -0.76 -9.99 30.08
C THR A 107 -0.47 -8.50 29.90
N SER A 108 -0.09 -8.08 28.69
CA SER A 108 0.19 -6.68 28.40
C SER A 108 -1.11 -5.88 28.29
N PRO A 109 -1.17 -4.68 28.91
CA PRO A 109 -2.24 -3.74 28.60
C PRO A 109 -2.28 -3.41 27.10
N PRO A 110 -3.43 -2.97 26.57
CA PRO A 110 -3.55 -2.51 25.19
C PRO A 110 -2.60 -1.34 24.89
N ASN A 111 -2.17 -1.26 23.64
CA ASN A 111 -1.46 -0.10 23.11
C ASN A 111 -2.34 0.69 22.15
N THR A 112 -2.32 2.01 22.29
CA THR A 112 -2.93 2.92 21.32
C THR A 112 -1.87 3.44 20.38
N VAL A 113 -2.07 3.24 19.08
CA VAL A 113 -1.18 3.73 18.01
C VAL A 113 -1.82 4.93 17.34
N ASN A 114 -1.16 6.07 17.41
CA ASN A 114 -1.55 7.33 16.76
C ASN A 114 -0.65 7.60 15.57
N ILE A 115 -1.24 8.06 14.47
CA ILE A 115 -0.54 8.44 13.25
C ILE A 115 -0.74 9.93 13.00
N TYR A 116 0.36 10.62 12.72
CA TYR A 116 0.37 12.05 12.43
C TYR A 116 1.00 12.31 11.07
N LEU A 117 0.40 13.20 10.29
CA LEU A 117 0.93 13.74 9.04
C LEU A 117 1.17 15.24 9.24
N ASP A 118 2.41 15.68 9.11
CA ASP A 118 2.86 17.06 9.38
C ASP A 118 2.33 17.62 10.71
N GLY A 119 2.42 16.79 11.77
CA GLY A 119 2.00 17.14 13.14
C GLY A 119 0.50 17.03 13.41
N ARG A 120 -0.34 16.79 12.40
CA ARG A 120 -1.79 16.60 12.59
C ARG A 120 -2.10 15.12 12.73
N GLN A 121 -2.79 14.75 13.80
CA GLN A 121 -3.27 13.38 14.00
C GLN A 121 -4.34 13.03 12.96
N VAL A 122 -4.11 11.92 12.24
CA VAL A 122 -4.99 11.45 11.16
C VAL A 122 -5.63 10.11 11.44
N ALA A 123 -5.08 9.33 12.36
CA ALA A 123 -5.65 8.05 12.77
C ALA A 123 -5.24 7.66 14.18
N THR A 124 -6.08 6.87 14.80
CA THR A 124 -5.85 6.16 16.07
C THR A 124 -6.31 4.72 15.95
N ARG A 125 -5.52 3.78 16.46
CA ARG A 125 -5.88 2.35 16.56
C ARG A 125 -5.38 1.79 17.87
N THR A 126 -6.23 1.01 18.52
CA THR A 126 -5.84 0.23 19.71
C THR A 126 -5.57 -1.20 19.26
N VAL A 127 -4.49 -1.79 19.76
CA VAL A 127 -4.11 -3.19 19.55
C VAL A 127 -3.83 -3.87 20.88
N THR A 128 -4.21 -5.14 20.96
CA THR A 128 -3.92 -6.04 22.09
C THR A 128 -3.11 -7.24 21.58
N ALA A 129 -2.74 -8.13 22.49
CA ALA A 129 -2.05 -9.37 22.13
C ALA A 129 -2.77 -10.12 21.00
N ALA A 130 -2.00 -10.67 20.06
CA ALA A 130 -2.47 -11.42 18.90
C ALA A 130 -3.33 -10.63 17.89
N GLN A 131 -3.43 -9.31 18.03
CA GLN A 131 -4.17 -8.46 17.08
C GLN A 131 -3.25 -7.73 16.12
N THR A 132 -3.72 -7.59 14.89
CA THR A 132 -3.12 -6.76 13.85
C THR A 132 -4.05 -5.62 13.46
N ALA A 133 -3.47 -4.54 12.94
CA ALA A 133 -4.18 -3.42 12.32
C ALA A 133 -3.50 -3.03 11.01
N SER A 134 -4.30 -2.57 10.05
CA SER A 134 -3.84 -2.06 8.76
C SER A 134 -4.40 -0.67 8.53
N LEU A 135 -3.56 0.24 8.05
CA LEU A 135 -3.90 1.63 7.73
C LEU A 135 -3.30 2.03 6.40
N LEU A 136 -4.04 2.83 5.64
CA LEU A 136 -3.62 3.37 4.36
C LEU A 136 -3.87 4.88 4.35
N PHE A 137 -2.88 5.67 3.95
CA PHE A 137 -2.95 7.13 3.92
C PHE A 137 -2.53 7.68 2.57
N ASN A 138 -3.20 8.74 2.12
CA ASN A 138 -2.67 9.61 1.08
C ASN A 138 -1.62 10.54 1.72
N VAL A 139 -0.40 10.53 1.19
CA VAL A 139 0.73 11.34 1.68
C VAL A 139 1.27 12.30 0.63
N VAL A 140 0.51 12.57 -0.44
CA VAL A 140 0.88 13.58 -1.43
C VAL A 140 1.02 14.94 -0.74
N GLY A 141 2.20 15.53 -0.88
CA GLY A 141 2.51 16.83 -0.26
C GLY A 141 2.93 16.77 1.21
N VAL A 142 2.82 15.62 1.88
CA VAL A 142 3.25 15.43 3.28
C VAL A 142 4.78 15.41 3.35
N SER A 143 5.32 16.11 4.34
CA SER A 143 6.76 16.17 4.60
C SER A 143 7.21 15.18 5.67
N ASN A 144 6.41 15.04 6.73
CA ASN A 144 6.76 14.20 7.89
C ASN A 144 5.62 13.29 8.28
N VAL A 145 5.97 12.07 8.62
CA VAL A 145 5.07 11.07 9.21
C VAL A 145 5.55 10.78 10.61
N SER A 146 4.68 10.92 11.61
CA SER A 146 4.98 10.49 12.97
C SER A 146 4.07 9.34 13.38
N ILE A 147 4.65 8.37 14.05
CA ILE A 147 3.96 7.21 14.62
C ILE A 147 4.24 7.21 16.11
N GLU A 148 3.20 7.24 16.91
CA GLU A 148 3.29 7.20 18.37
C GLU A 148 2.53 5.99 18.89
N THR A 149 3.10 5.30 19.84
CA THR A 149 2.46 4.23 20.60
C THR A 149 2.37 4.62 22.05
N ILE A 150 1.17 4.57 22.60
CA ILE A 150 0.87 4.95 24.00
C ILE A 150 0.38 3.70 24.74
N CYS A 151 0.99 3.43 25.90
CA CYS A 151 0.49 2.41 26.81
C CYS A 151 -0.82 2.86 27.46
N SER A 152 -1.85 1.99 27.49
CA SER A 152 -3.13 2.32 28.11
C SER A 152 -3.09 2.31 29.64
N SER A 153 -2.02 1.81 30.24
CA SER A 153 -1.82 1.77 31.70
C SER A 153 -0.65 2.66 32.10
N SER A 154 -0.82 3.42 33.17
CA SER A 154 0.25 4.20 33.79
C SER A 154 1.03 3.42 34.85
N SER A 155 0.50 2.29 35.33
CA SER A 155 1.08 1.47 36.39
C SER A 155 1.73 0.18 35.89
N GLU A 156 1.38 -0.26 34.67
CA GLU A 156 1.88 -1.49 34.07
C GLU A 156 2.66 -1.21 32.79
N TYR A 157 3.62 -2.09 32.48
CA TYR A 157 4.38 -2.00 31.24
C TYR A 157 3.59 -2.61 30.09
N CYS A 158 3.45 -1.85 29.02
CA CYS A 158 2.96 -2.36 27.76
C CYS A 158 4.07 -3.03 26.95
N SER A 159 3.76 -4.14 26.32
CA SER A 159 4.61 -4.81 25.34
C SER A 159 4.77 -3.95 24.08
N ARG A 160 5.70 -4.36 23.22
CA ARG A 160 6.02 -3.65 22.00
C ARG A 160 4.91 -3.78 20.96
N VAL A 161 4.78 -2.74 20.15
CA VAL A 161 4.03 -2.82 18.90
C VAL A 161 5.04 -3.02 17.76
N TYR A 162 4.83 -4.06 16.96
CA TYR A 162 5.67 -4.45 15.83
C TYR A 162 5.02 -4.01 14.52
N PHE A 163 5.79 -3.34 13.67
CA PHE A 163 5.37 -2.91 12.34
C PHE A 163 6.00 -3.84 11.31
N PHE A 164 5.19 -4.64 10.65
CA PHE A 164 5.64 -5.58 9.61
C PHE A 164 5.36 -5.07 8.20
N LYS A 165 4.64 -3.96 8.08
CA LYS A 165 4.54 -3.16 6.86
C LYS A 165 4.60 -1.68 7.19
N ALA A 166 5.49 -0.98 6.53
CA ALA A 166 5.64 0.47 6.60
C ALA A 166 6.21 0.92 5.25
N SER A 167 5.34 0.94 4.22
CA SER A 167 5.73 1.14 2.84
C SER A 167 5.14 2.42 2.25
N LEU A 168 5.99 3.14 1.53
CA LEU A 168 5.67 4.35 0.76
C LEU A 168 5.61 3.98 -0.72
N GLU A 169 4.47 4.22 -1.36
CA GLU A 169 4.32 4.05 -2.80
C GLU A 169 4.63 5.37 -3.50
N ARG A 170 5.38 5.28 -4.58
CA ARG A 170 5.78 6.46 -5.35
C ARG A 170 4.63 6.96 -6.22
N ILE A 171 4.65 8.27 -6.49
CA ILE A 171 3.80 8.87 -7.51
C ILE A 171 4.27 8.32 -8.87
N PRO A 172 3.39 7.72 -9.69
CA PRO A 172 3.75 7.22 -11.00
C PRO A 172 4.31 8.36 -11.86
N LYS A 173 5.46 8.15 -12.48
CA LYS A 173 5.99 9.10 -13.45
C LYS A 173 5.13 9.08 -14.71
N PRO A 174 4.79 10.25 -15.30
CA PRO A 174 4.15 10.29 -16.58
C PRO A 174 5.02 9.53 -17.60
N GLN A 175 4.51 8.45 -18.16
CA GLN A 175 5.16 7.79 -19.28
C GLN A 175 5.09 8.77 -20.45
N ARG A 176 6.25 9.20 -20.97
CA ARG A 176 6.29 9.86 -22.28
C ARG A 176 5.77 8.84 -23.27
N LEU A 177 4.59 9.08 -23.82
CA LEU A 177 4.15 8.42 -25.02
C LEU A 177 5.27 8.68 -26.04
N ASN A 178 6.04 7.63 -26.35
CA ASN A 178 6.86 7.65 -27.55
C ASN A 178 5.86 7.77 -28.70
N THR A 179 5.58 9.01 -29.10
CA THR A 179 4.93 9.27 -30.37
C THR A 179 5.90 8.72 -31.40
N SER A 180 5.69 7.47 -31.82
CA SER A 180 6.35 6.91 -32.98
C SER A 180 6.12 7.92 -34.11
N GLU A 181 7.22 8.48 -34.57
CA GLU A 181 7.31 9.35 -35.73
C GLU A 181 6.38 8.81 -36.81
N PRO A 182 5.47 9.63 -37.40
CA PRO A 182 4.56 9.14 -38.40
C PRO A 182 5.41 8.55 -39.54
N GLN A 183 5.28 7.23 -39.72
CA GLN A 183 5.90 6.55 -40.86
C GLN A 183 5.51 7.33 -42.14
N ARG A 184 6.47 7.98 -42.75
CA ARG A 184 6.29 8.57 -44.09
C ARG A 184 5.80 7.45 -44.98
N LEU A 185 4.53 7.53 -45.36
CA LEU A 185 3.97 6.70 -46.43
C LEU A 185 4.86 6.94 -47.67
N ASN A 186 5.61 5.92 -48.04
CA ASN A 186 6.31 5.90 -49.31
C ASN A 186 5.25 5.83 -50.40
N VAL A 187 4.82 7.00 -50.91
CA VAL A 187 3.93 7.09 -52.04
C VAL A 187 4.80 6.80 -53.30
N PRO A 188 4.50 5.72 -54.05
CA PRO A 188 5.22 5.44 -55.28
C PRO A 188 5.07 6.60 -56.27
N ALA A 189 6.17 6.98 -56.92
CA ALA A 189 6.15 8.01 -57.97
C ALA A 189 5.21 7.60 -59.12
N PRO A 190 4.43 8.54 -59.67
CA PRO A 190 3.56 8.24 -60.80
C PRO A 190 4.41 7.88 -62.05
N PRO A 191 3.92 6.94 -62.90
CA PRO A 191 4.66 6.52 -64.08
C PRO A 191 4.84 7.66 -65.08
N PRO A 192 5.94 7.67 -65.86
CA PRO A 192 6.22 8.72 -66.84
C PRO A 192 5.17 8.72 -67.95
N VAL A 193 4.64 9.90 -68.27
CA VAL A 193 3.74 10.12 -69.40
C VAL A 193 4.53 10.02 -70.67
N ARG A 194 4.27 9.00 -71.52
CA ARG A 194 4.81 8.92 -72.86
C ARG A 194 4.08 9.95 -73.71
N ARG A 195 4.86 10.82 -74.37
CA ARG A 195 4.42 11.65 -75.51
C ARG A 195 4.60 10.90 -76.83
#